data_0ea91c2516736d079887a5ea6857c006
#
_entry.id   0ea91c2516736d079887a5ea6857c006
#
_cell.length_a   1.000
_cell.length_b   1.000
_cell.length_c   1.000
_cell.angle_alpha   90.00
_cell.angle_beta   90.00
_cell.angle_gamma   90.00
#
_symmetry.space_group_name_H-M   'P 1'
#
loop_
_entity.id
_entity.type
_entity.pdbx_description
1 polymer ?
#
loop_
_entity_poly.entity_id
_entity_poly.type
_entity_poly.pdbx_seq_one_letter_code
_entity_poly.pdbx_strand_id
1 'polypeptide(L)'
;MILSYKTLYEAGTRIQHICYFPDHLDIVRQIIDEADLPEDDIWCLFTIGHYSGRVSKPELIEHFLEKLKSLKMSPEWAICAFAEQEQICLQKAVSLGGKVRVGFENSLFMPNGTIAENNTERVTAARTLFEREIQ
;
A
#
# COMPACT_ATOMS: atom_id res chain seq x y z
N MET A 1 23.23 -2.34 -2.58
CA MET A 1 21.78 -2.51 -2.57
C MET A 1 21.37 -3.97 -2.80
N ILE A 2 21.69 -4.61 -3.92
CA ILE A 2 21.30 -6.02 -4.20
C ILE A 2 21.78 -7.01 -3.14
N LEU A 3 23.05 -6.89 -2.71
CA LEU A 3 23.58 -7.75 -1.63
C LEU A 3 22.77 -7.61 -0.34
N SER A 4 22.34 -6.40 0.01
CA SER A 4 21.52 -6.15 1.20
C SER A 4 20.16 -6.84 1.11
N TYR A 5 19.53 -6.85 -0.06
CA TYR A 5 18.29 -7.57 -0.31
C TYR A 5 18.45 -9.07 -0.09
N LYS A 6 19.48 -9.68 -0.72
CA LYS A 6 19.78 -11.12 -0.54
C LYS A 6 19.98 -11.46 0.93
N THR A 7 20.83 -10.71 1.63
CA THR A 7 21.14 -10.94 3.05
C THR A 7 19.88 -10.87 3.92
N LEU A 8 19.00 -9.90 3.68
CA LEU A 8 17.77 -9.74 4.46
C LEU A 8 16.78 -10.88 4.19
N TYR A 9 16.60 -11.28 2.94
CA TYR A 9 15.73 -12.41 2.59
C TYR A 9 16.26 -13.74 3.15
N GLU A 10 17.55 -13.99 3.04
CA GLU A 10 18.22 -15.17 3.64
C GLU A 10 18.07 -15.21 5.16
N ALA A 11 18.05 -14.05 5.82
CA ALA A 11 17.78 -13.92 7.25
C ALA A 11 16.28 -14.04 7.63
N GLY A 12 15.39 -14.27 6.65
CA GLY A 12 13.95 -14.37 6.88
C GLY A 12 13.24 -13.03 7.06
N THR A 13 13.89 -11.92 6.71
CA THR A 13 13.28 -10.58 6.79
C THR A 13 12.47 -10.29 5.53
N ARG A 14 11.18 -10.04 5.71
CA ARG A 14 10.32 -9.60 4.63
C ARG A 14 10.43 -8.10 4.41
N ILE A 15 10.67 -7.69 3.17
CA ILE A 15 10.89 -6.27 2.80
C ILE A 15 9.60 -5.71 2.19
N GLN A 16 9.12 -4.57 2.72
CA GLN A 16 8.06 -3.81 2.12
C GLN A 16 8.63 -2.73 1.19
N HIS A 17 8.24 -2.75 -0.07
CA HIS A 17 8.64 -1.77 -1.07
C HIS A 17 7.63 -0.64 -1.12
N ILE A 18 8.02 0.57 -0.70
CA ILE A 18 7.15 1.74 -0.72
C ILE A 18 7.27 2.42 -2.08
N CYS A 19 6.17 2.47 -2.83
CA CYS A 19 6.10 3.06 -4.16
C CYS A 19 5.23 4.32 -4.14
N TYR A 20 5.81 5.46 -4.47
CA TYR A 20 5.10 6.75 -4.56
C TYR A 20 4.49 6.99 -5.94
N PHE A 21 5.01 6.33 -6.96
CA PHE A 21 4.56 6.42 -8.35
C PHE A 21 4.58 5.02 -8.99
N PRO A 22 3.71 4.74 -9.96
CA PRO A 22 3.70 3.45 -10.66
C PRO A 22 5.07 3.05 -11.23
N ASP A 23 5.84 4.01 -11.75
CA ASP A 23 7.16 3.76 -12.33
C ASP A 23 8.21 3.27 -11.32
N HIS A 24 7.97 3.45 -10.00
CA HIS A 24 8.83 2.83 -8.98
C HIS A 24 8.78 1.30 -9.03
N LEU A 25 7.73 0.73 -9.61
CA LEU A 25 7.61 -0.72 -9.78
C LEU A 25 8.62 -1.27 -10.79
N ASP A 26 9.13 -0.47 -11.73
CA ASP A 26 10.24 -0.88 -12.61
C ASP A 26 11.50 -1.17 -11.79
N ILE A 27 11.77 -0.33 -10.78
CA ILE A 27 12.91 -0.53 -9.87
C ILE A 27 12.71 -1.78 -9.02
N VAL A 28 11.49 -2.00 -8.52
CA VAL A 28 11.18 -3.22 -7.75
C VAL A 28 11.37 -4.46 -8.62
N ARG A 29 10.89 -4.45 -9.87
CA ARG A 29 11.09 -5.54 -10.82
C ARG A 29 12.59 -5.82 -11.05
N GLN A 30 13.37 -4.77 -11.29
CA GLN A 30 14.82 -4.89 -11.45
C GLN A 30 15.49 -5.53 -10.22
N ILE A 31 15.11 -5.10 -9.00
CA ILE A 31 15.66 -5.66 -7.76
C ILE A 31 15.33 -7.16 -7.64
N ILE A 32 14.09 -7.55 -7.96
CA ILE A 32 13.66 -8.95 -7.92
C ILE A 32 14.53 -9.78 -8.85
N ASP A 33 14.71 -9.33 -10.09
CA ASP A 33 15.49 -10.04 -11.11
C ASP A 33 16.97 -10.14 -10.75
N GLU A 34 17.59 -9.05 -10.33
CA GLU A 34 19.02 -9.00 -10.00
C GLU A 34 19.37 -9.72 -8.67
N ALA A 35 18.46 -9.68 -7.70
CA ALA A 35 18.65 -10.35 -6.41
C ALA A 35 18.14 -11.79 -6.41
N ASP A 36 17.48 -12.24 -7.49
CA ASP A 36 16.84 -13.56 -7.60
C ASP A 36 15.89 -13.82 -6.42
N LEU A 37 14.98 -12.86 -6.18
CA LEU A 37 14.03 -12.94 -5.07
C LEU A 37 12.81 -13.79 -5.45
N PRO A 38 12.19 -14.46 -4.46
CA PRO A 38 10.98 -15.22 -4.71
C PRO A 38 9.80 -14.30 -5.08
N GLU A 39 9.20 -14.52 -6.23
CA GLU A 39 8.09 -13.72 -6.77
C GLU A 39 6.86 -13.68 -5.85
N ASP A 40 6.62 -14.76 -5.13
CA ASP A 40 5.47 -14.92 -4.23
C ASP A 40 5.66 -14.28 -2.85
N ASP A 41 6.85 -13.76 -2.56
CA ASP A 41 7.14 -13.09 -1.27
C ASP A 41 7.38 -11.57 -1.43
N ILE A 42 6.92 -10.99 -2.52
CA ILE A 42 7.06 -9.55 -2.74
C ILE A 42 5.89 -8.80 -2.11
N TRP A 43 6.24 -7.76 -1.36
CA TRP A 43 5.29 -6.92 -0.63
C TRP A 43 5.45 -5.45 -1.02
N CYS A 44 4.37 -4.82 -1.48
CA CYS A 44 4.37 -3.42 -1.91
C CYS A 44 3.41 -2.57 -1.08
N LEU A 45 3.80 -1.32 -0.81
CA LEU A 45 2.92 -0.28 -0.28
C LEU A 45 2.84 0.85 -1.29
N PHE A 46 1.66 1.10 -1.83
CA PHE A 46 1.42 2.22 -2.76
C PHE A 46 0.97 3.45 -1.98
N THR A 47 1.71 4.53 -2.13
CA THR A 47 1.38 5.80 -1.49
C THR A 47 0.48 6.61 -2.41
N ILE A 48 -0.80 6.67 -2.06
CA ILE A 48 -1.82 7.36 -2.83
C ILE A 48 -1.94 8.80 -2.34
N GLY A 49 -1.30 9.72 -3.05
CA GLY A 49 -1.18 11.10 -2.59
C GLY A 49 0.06 11.34 -1.73
N HIS A 50 0.12 12.48 -1.08
CA HIS A 50 1.21 12.82 -0.16
C HIS A 50 0.80 13.99 0.75
N TYR A 51 1.25 13.99 2.00
CA TYR A 51 0.96 15.05 2.96
C TYR A 51 1.47 16.44 2.53
N SER A 52 2.44 16.51 1.62
CA SER A 52 2.99 17.77 1.07
C SER A 52 2.13 18.39 -0.04
N GLY A 53 0.90 17.94 -0.27
CA GLY A 53 -0.07 18.56 -1.17
C GLY A 53 -0.47 17.77 -2.41
N ARG A 54 0.10 16.58 -2.66
CA ARG A 54 -0.42 15.70 -3.71
C ARG A 54 -1.70 15.01 -3.22
N VAL A 55 -2.83 15.38 -3.80
CA VAL A 55 -4.14 14.90 -3.40
C VAL A 55 -4.29 13.41 -3.63
N SER A 56 -4.79 12.68 -2.63
CA SER A 56 -5.17 11.28 -2.75
C SER A 56 -6.39 11.14 -3.65
N LYS A 57 -6.32 10.21 -4.62
CA LYS A 57 -7.42 9.91 -5.55
C LYS A 57 -7.53 8.40 -5.75
N PRO A 58 -8.74 7.81 -5.65
CA PRO A 58 -8.91 6.36 -5.79
C PRO A 58 -8.40 5.80 -7.12
N GLU A 59 -8.49 6.59 -8.20
CA GLU A 59 -8.05 6.21 -9.54
C GLU A 59 -6.55 5.92 -9.63
N LEU A 60 -5.75 6.54 -8.75
CA LEU A 60 -4.30 6.30 -8.70
C LEU A 60 -3.96 4.84 -8.35
N ILE A 61 -4.85 4.15 -7.64
CA ILE A 61 -4.68 2.71 -7.31
C ILE A 61 -4.67 1.89 -8.61
N GLU A 62 -5.58 2.18 -9.52
CA GLU A 62 -5.70 1.47 -10.79
C GLU A 62 -4.43 1.62 -11.64
N HIS A 63 -3.78 2.80 -11.64
CA HIS A 63 -2.51 3.02 -12.34
C HIS A 63 -1.39 2.10 -11.80
N PHE A 64 -1.31 1.87 -10.49
CA PHE A 64 -0.38 0.90 -9.91
C PHE A 64 -0.70 -0.53 -10.36
N LEU A 65 -1.98 -0.91 -10.35
CA LEU A 65 -2.41 -2.26 -10.74
C LEU A 65 -2.17 -2.53 -12.23
N GLU A 66 -2.41 -1.54 -13.10
CA GLU A 66 -2.08 -1.62 -14.53
C GLU A 66 -0.57 -1.79 -14.74
N LYS A 67 0.24 -1.06 -13.98
CA LYS A 67 1.70 -1.20 -14.03
C LYS A 67 2.15 -2.58 -13.58
N LEU A 68 1.63 -3.11 -12.48
CA LEU A 68 1.90 -4.48 -12.04
C LEU A 68 1.58 -5.50 -13.13
N LYS A 69 0.41 -5.35 -13.77
CA LYS A 69 0.00 -6.22 -14.88
C LYS A 69 0.97 -6.15 -16.06
N SER A 70 1.43 -4.96 -16.43
CA SER A 70 2.40 -4.77 -17.52
C SER A 70 3.75 -5.43 -17.22
N LEU A 71 4.16 -5.44 -15.95
CA LEU A 71 5.39 -6.07 -15.46
C LEU A 71 5.22 -7.58 -15.13
N LYS A 72 4.01 -8.11 -15.29
CA LYS A 72 3.65 -9.51 -14.92
C LYS A 72 3.98 -9.82 -13.46
N MET A 73 3.72 -8.86 -12.57
CA MET A 73 3.93 -8.97 -11.13
C MET A 73 2.61 -9.15 -10.40
N SER A 74 2.59 -10.00 -9.37
CA SER A 74 1.43 -10.25 -8.50
C SER A 74 1.82 -10.21 -7.02
N PRO A 75 2.41 -9.11 -6.52
CA PRO A 75 2.83 -9.00 -5.13
C PRO A 75 1.61 -8.91 -4.21
N GLU A 76 1.82 -9.19 -2.92
CA GLU A 76 0.93 -8.63 -1.91
C GLU A 76 1.06 -7.11 -1.90
N TRP A 77 -0.06 -6.41 -1.79
CA TRP A 77 -0.03 -4.95 -1.80
C TRP A 77 -1.00 -4.33 -0.81
N ALA A 78 -0.61 -3.16 -0.34
CA ALA A 78 -1.44 -2.28 0.46
C ALA A 78 -1.37 -0.86 -0.11
N ILE A 79 -2.27 -0.01 0.36
CA ILE A 79 -2.17 1.43 0.14
C ILE A 79 -2.08 2.17 1.47
N CYS A 80 -1.55 3.39 1.42
CA CYS A 80 -1.88 4.47 2.34
C CYS A 80 -2.34 5.69 1.55
N ALA A 81 -3.27 6.46 2.10
CA ALA A 81 -3.81 7.66 1.50
C ALA A 81 -3.96 8.74 2.58
N PHE A 82 -4.20 9.99 2.20
CA PHE A 82 -4.04 11.12 3.10
C PHE A 82 -5.30 11.97 3.20
N ALA A 83 -5.48 12.54 4.40
CA ALA A 83 -6.49 13.55 4.71
C ALA A 83 -7.93 13.11 4.35
N GLU A 84 -8.73 14.02 3.85
CA GLU A 84 -10.17 13.82 3.61
C GLU A 84 -10.48 12.70 2.60
N GLN A 85 -9.58 12.45 1.65
CA GLN A 85 -9.76 11.43 0.62
C GLN A 85 -9.29 10.03 1.05
N GLU A 86 -8.72 9.91 2.23
CA GLU A 86 -8.20 8.62 2.71
C GLU A 86 -9.29 7.55 2.68
N GLN A 87 -10.44 7.79 3.28
CA GLN A 87 -11.51 6.79 3.45
C GLN A 87 -11.97 6.19 2.11
N ILE A 88 -12.18 7.02 1.09
CA ILE A 88 -12.61 6.53 -0.23
C ILE A 88 -11.51 5.72 -0.93
N CYS A 89 -10.24 6.09 -0.74
CA CYS A 89 -9.11 5.32 -1.25
C CYS A 89 -9.00 3.96 -0.56
N LEU A 90 -9.17 3.91 0.77
CA LEU A 90 -9.14 2.64 1.52
C LEU A 90 -10.27 1.70 1.07
N GLN A 91 -11.50 2.21 0.93
CA GLN A 91 -12.63 1.43 0.42
C GLN A 91 -12.35 0.85 -0.97
N LYS A 92 -11.82 1.67 -1.87
CA LYS A 92 -11.45 1.23 -3.22
C LYS A 92 -10.36 0.14 -3.18
N ALA A 93 -9.33 0.31 -2.36
CA ALA A 93 -8.26 -0.69 -2.24
C ALA A 93 -8.80 -2.04 -1.76
N VAL A 94 -9.63 -2.05 -0.71
CA VAL A 94 -10.22 -3.28 -0.18
C VAL A 94 -11.12 -3.95 -1.22
N SER A 95 -11.92 -3.20 -1.97
CA SER A 95 -12.77 -3.75 -3.04
C SER A 95 -11.98 -4.39 -4.18
N LEU A 96 -10.72 -3.99 -4.37
CA LEU A 96 -9.80 -4.54 -5.37
C LEU A 96 -8.89 -5.65 -4.81
N GLY A 97 -9.12 -6.09 -3.57
CA GLY A 97 -8.34 -7.16 -2.93
C GLY A 97 -7.03 -6.69 -2.28
N GLY A 98 -6.82 -5.38 -2.14
CA GLY A 98 -5.67 -4.81 -1.47
C GLY A 98 -5.82 -4.71 0.05
N LYS A 99 -4.71 -4.44 0.72
CA LYS A 99 -4.65 -4.13 2.14
C LYS A 99 -4.50 -2.63 2.35
N VAL A 100 -4.57 -2.17 3.59
CA VAL A 100 -4.48 -0.75 3.93
C VAL A 100 -3.53 -0.52 5.10
N ARG A 101 -2.84 0.61 5.06
CA ARG A 101 -2.08 1.16 6.18
C ARG A 101 -2.73 2.45 6.64
N VAL A 102 -3.10 2.52 7.91
CA VAL A 102 -3.72 3.70 8.53
C VAL A 102 -2.92 4.15 9.74
N GLY A 103 -3.02 5.43 10.06
CA GLY A 103 -2.37 6.01 11.23
C GLY A 103 -2.40 7.53 11.17
N PHE A 104 -1.96 8.18 12.25
CA PHE A 104 -1.98 9.63 12.37
C PHE A 104 -1.07 10.36 11.38
N GLU A 105 -0.06 9.69 10.85
CA GLU A 105 0.75 10.21 9.74
C GLU A 105 -0.10 10.47 8.48
N ASN A 106 -1.14 9.67 8.27
CA ASN A 106 -1.96 9.73 7.06
C ASN A 106 -3.19 10.64 7.25
N SER A 107 -3.89 10.51 8.37
CA SER A 107 -5.07 11.32 8.71
C SER A 107 -5.36 11.24 10.20
N LEU A 108 -5.86 12.33 10.77
CA LEU A 108 -6.34 12.39 12.16
C LEU A 108 -7.83 12.01 12.28
N PHE A 109 -8.54 11.90 11.16
CA PHE A 109 -9.99 11.77 11.16
C PHE A 109 -10.49 10.33 11.10
N MET A 110 -11.59 10.09 11.80
CA MET A 110 -12.41 8.90 11.66
C MET A 110 -13.29 8.99 10.40
N PRO A 111 -13.86 7.87 9.89
CA PRO A 111 -14.74 7.89 8.71
C PRO A 111 -15.93 8.83 8.82
N ASN A 112 -16.42 9.10 10.02
CA ASN A 112 -17.53 10.02 10.29
C ASN A 112 -17.10 11.50 10.40
N GLY A 113 -15.83 11.82 10.19
CA GLY A 113 -15.28 13.17 10.26
C GLY A 113 -14.86 13.65 11.65
N THR A 114 -15.04 12.85 12.69
CA THR A 114 -14.54 13.20 14.05
C THR A 114 -13.03 12.93 14.13
N ILE A 115 -12.34 13.59 15.04
CA ILE A 115 -10.93 13.33 15.32
C ILE A 115 -10.80 12.04 16.11
N ALA A 116 -9.93 11.15 15.68
CA ALA A 116 -9.64 9.90 16.38
C ALA A 116 -8.86 10.19 17.70
N GLU A 117 -9.20 9.49 18.76
CA GLU A 117 -8.48 9.60 20.02
C GLU A 117 -7.09 8.93 19.97
N ASN A 118 -6.96 7.86 19.18
CA ASN A 118 -5.73 7.09 19.06
C ASN A 118 -5.72 6.27 17.77
N ASN A 119 -4.58 5.65 17.49
CA ASN A 119 -4.44 4.79 16.31
C ASN A 119 -5.25 3.48 16.40
N THR A 120 -5.60 3.01 17.59
CA THR A 120 -6.44 1.82 17.77
C THR A 120 -7.82 2.04 17.14
N GLU A 121 -8.43 3.21 17.36
CA GLU A 121 -9.70 3.56 16.70
C GLU A 121 -9.57 3.57 15.18
N ARG A 122 -8.47 4.15 14.66
CA ARG A 122 -8.18 4.18 13.23
C ARG A 122 -8.08 2.78 12.62
N VAL A 123 -7.34 1.88 13.27
CA VAL A 123 -7.18 0.50 12.83
C VAL A 123 -8.51 -0.27 12.93
N THR A 124 -9.27 -0.08 14.00
CA THR A 124 -10.58 -0.71 14.18
C THR A 124 -11.55 -0.29 13.08
N ALA A 125 -11.60 0.99 12.74
CA ALA A 125 -12.43 1.50 11.64
C ALA A 125 -12.01 0.91 10.29
N ALA A 126 -10.71 0.85 10.00
CA ALA A 126 -10.20 0.25 8.77
C ALA A 126 -10.52 -1.24 8.67
N ARG A 127 -10.48 -1.99 9.77
CA ARG A 127 -10.83 -3.40 9.82
C ARG A 127 -12.27 -3.66 9.37
N THR A 128 -13.22 -2.76 9.69
CA THR A 128 -14.62 -2.92 9.30
C THR A 128 -14.82 -2.91 7.77
N LEU A 129 -13.89 -2.34 7.01
CA LEU A 129 -13.95 -2.37 5.54
C LEU A 129 -13.84 -3.81 5.01
N PHE A 130 -12.95 -4.61 5.60
CA PHE A 130 -12.75 -6.01 5.22
C PHE A 130 -13.95 -6.89 5.62
N GLU A 131 -14.58 -6.61 6.74
CA GLU A 131 -15.76 -7.35 7.20
C GLU A 131 -16.96 -7.14 6.25
N ARG A 132 -17.09 -5.95 5.63
CA ARG A 132 -18.16 -5.64 4.65
C ARG A 132 -17.96 -6.36 3.32
N GLU A 133 -16.73 -6.56 2.88
CA GLU A 133 -16.42 -7.26 1.63
C GLU A 133 -16.65 -8.78 1.71
N ILE A 134 -16.66 -9.37 2.90
CA ILE A 134 -16.95 -10.81 3.13
C ILE A 134 -18.45 -11.09 3.09
N GLN A 135 -19.29 -10.10 3.26
CA GLN A 135 -20.76 -10.20 3.21
C GLN A 135 -21.28 -9.98 1.78
#